data_98833653a69d964fd26b735693dde4ed
#
_entry.id   98833653a69d964fd26b735693dde4ed
#
_cell.length_a   1.000
_cell.length_b   1.000
_cell.length_c   1.000
_cell.angle_alpha   90.00
_cell.angle_beta   90.00
_cell.angle_gamma   90.00
#
_symmetry.space_group_name_H-M   'P 1'
#
loop_
_entity.id
_entity.type
_entity.pdbx_description
1 polymer ?
#
loop_
_entity_poly.entity_id
_entity_poly.type
_entity_poly.pdbx_seq_one_letter_code
_entity_poly.pdbx_strand_id
1 'polypeptide(L)'
;MTVCPTGIDIRNGTQMECVNCTACIDACDAVMDKIDLPKGLVRYASLNGIEKGQRLRFTPRMKVYLGILFGLGIALSLLIFNRTDVETTLLRAPGALFQQTPEGRISNLYTMKMFNKTSHDVQVELRLEGFDGTIRVLGQGTAVPAQKLTEGSVLIETEVKNLKGPTTPMVVGVYANGKLLNRVKTVFVGPRANTP
;
A
#
# COMPACT_ATOMS: atom_id res chain seq x y z
N MET A 1 -45.56 19.13 5.39
CA MET A 1 -44.57 19.93 4.58
C MET A 1 -43.50 20.62 5.44
N THR A 2 -43.76 20.91 6.71
CA THR A 2 -42.81 21.60 7.59
C THR A 2 -41.53 20.82 7.96
N VAL A 3 -41.50 19.53 7.69
CA VAL A 3 -40.37 18.65 8.07
C VAL A 3 -39.31 18.55 6.97
N CYS A 4 -39.66 18.76 5.71
CA CYS A 4 -38.72 18.66 4.61
C CYS A 4 -37.83 19.89 4.51
N PRO A 5 -36.48 19.77 4.60
CA PRO A 5 -35.57 20.91 4.53
C PRO A 5 -35.57 21.60 3.16
N THR A 6 -35.95 20.89 2.10
CA THR A 6 -36.06 21.42 0.73
C THR A 6 -37.48 21.80 0.33
N GLY A 7 -38.45 21.68 1.26
CA GLY A 7 -39.84 22.09 1.03
C GLY A 7 -40.63 21.19 0.09
N ILE A 8 -40.20 19.97 -0.17
CA ILE A 8 -40.85 19.03 -1.08
C ILE A 8 -42.14 18.48 -0.48
N ASP A 9 -43.19 18.35 -1.30
CA ASP A 9 -44.37 17.56 -0.98
C ASP A 9 -44.21 16.12 -1.49
N ILE A 10 -43.97 15.19 -0.54
CA ILE A 10 -43.75 13.76 -0.85
C ILE A 10 -44.95 13.08 -1.49
N ARG A 11 -46.16 13.66 -1.43
CA ARG A 11 -47.36 13.13 -2.08
C ARG A 11 -47.31 13.21 -3.60
N ASN A 12 -46.47 14.12 -4.13
CA ASN A 12 -46.27 14.29 -5.57
C ASN A 12 -45.25 13.29 -6.16
N GLY A 13 -44.82 12.28 -5.37
CA GLY A 13 -43.89 11.26 -5.82
C GLY A 13 -42.41 11.68 -5.71
N THR A 14 -41.57 11.03 -6.51
CA THR A 14 -40.10 11.29 -6.50
C THR A 14 -39.81 12.63 -7.18
N GLN A 15 -39.08 13.50 -6.47
CA GLN A 15 -38.66 14.83 -6.96
C GLN A 15 -37.12 14.93 -6.93
N MET A 16 -36.57 15.66 -7.89
CA MET A 16 -35.08 15.75 -8.04
C MET A 16 -34.44 16.59 -6.92
N GLU A 17 -35.20 17.47 -6.28
CA GLU A 17 -34.75 18.31 -5.16
C GLU A 17 -34.61 17.54 -3.86
N CYS A 18 -35.02 16.25 -3.84
CA CYS A 18 -34.95 15.41 -2.66
C CYS A 18 -33.49 15.03 -2.34
N VAL A 19 -33.02 15.47 -1.19
CA VAL A 19 -31.65 15.15 -0.68
C VAL A 19 -31.58 13.84 0.11
N ASN A 20 -32.64 13.04 0.12
CA ASN A 20 -32.72 11.75 0.82
C ASN A 20 -32.37 11.82 2.33
N CYS A 21 -32.73 12.89 3.01
CA CYS A 21 -32.41 13.13 4.41
C CYS A 21 -33.23 12.29 5.42
N THR A 22 -34.24 11.53 4.96
CA THR A 22 -35.14 10.66 5.76
C THR A 22 -36.06 11.36 6.77
N ALA A 23 -35.97 12.65 7.00
CA ALA A 23 -36.77 13.37 8.00
C ALA A 23 -38.30 13.18 7.82
N CYS A 24 -38.78 13.00 6.60
CA CYS A 24 -40.19 12.69 6.32
C CYS A 24 -40.59 11.28 6.78
N ILE A 25 -39.68 10.32 6.77
CA ILE A 25 -39.90 8.95 7.26
C ILE A 25 -40.07 9.00 8.77
N ASP A 26 -39.11 9.61 9.47
CA ASP A 26 -39.11 9.71 10.93
C ASP A 26 -40.33 10.46 11.46
N ALA A 27 -40.69 11.58 10.83
CA ALA A 27 -41.88 12.35 11.20
C ALA A 27 -43.16 11.57 10.97
N CYS A 28 -43.25 10.81 9.87
CA CYS A 28 -44.41 9.96 9.60
C CYS A 28 -44.55 8.84 10.63
N ASP A 29 -43.45 8.14 10.92
CA ASP A 29 -43.40 7.05 11.87
C ASP A 29 -43.75 7.51 13.29
N ALA A 30 -43.30 8.70 13.69
CA ALA A 30 -43.68 9.32 14.98
C ALA A 30 -45.17 9.64 15.08
N VAL A 31 -45.84 9.99 13.99
CA VAL A 31 -47.29 10.15 13.94
C VAL A 31 -48.01 8.81 14.01
N MET A 32 -47.54 7.82 13.26
CA MET A 32 -48.10 6.47 13.25
C MET A 32 -48.04 5.81 14.62
N ASP A 33 -46.97 6.02 15.38
CA ASP A 33 -46.86 5.57 16.78
C ASP A 33 -47.92 6.19 17.70
N LYS A 34 -48.27 7.47 17.52
CA LYS A 34 -49.27 8.15 18.33
C LYS A 34 -50.71 7.68 18.10
N ILE A 35 -50.96 7.13 16.91
CA ILE A 35 -52.28 6.68 16.50
C ILE A 35 -52.40 5.16 16.43
N ASP A 36 -51.40 4.43 16.97
CA ASP A 36 -51.33 2.96 17.01
C ASP A 36 -51.47 2.29 15.62
N LEU A 37 -50.97 2.92 14.58
CA LEU A 37 -50.96 2.37 13.22
C LEU A 37 -49.56 1.84 12.84
N PRO A 38 -49.50 0.86 11.91
CA PRO A 38 -48.22 0.27 11.49
C PRO A 38 -47.31 1.30 10.78
N LYS A 39 -46.04 1.33 11.19
CA LYS A 39 -44.99 2.18 10.58
C LYS A 39 -44.70 1.85 9.12
N GLY A 40 -43.97 2.75 8.46
CA GLY A 40 -43.49 2.54 7.10
C GLY A 40 -44.48 2.95 6.01
N LEU A 41 -45.41 3.89 6.33
CA LEU A 41 -46.25 4.53 5.33
C LEU A 41 -45.39 5.30 4.31
N VAL A 42 -44.38 6.04 4.79
CA VAL A 42 -43.33 6.63 3.98
C VAL A 42 -42.09 5.76 4.12
N ARG A 43 -41.60 5.21 3.01
CA ARG A 43 -40.45 4.29 3.02
C ARG A 43 -39.75 4.27 1.68
N TYR A 44 -38.49 3.81 1.69
CA TYR A 44 -37.80 3.48 0.45
C TYR A 44 -38.38 2.20 -0.15
N ALA A 45 -38.89 2.28 -1.36
CA ALA A 45 -39.39 1.14 -2.10
C ALA A 45 -39.16 1.33 -3.61
N SER A 46 -39.04 0.25 -4.37
CA SER A 46 -39.05 0.35 -5.82
C SER A 46 -40.46 0.54 -6.33
N LEU A 47 -40.66 1.29 -7.43
CA LEU A 47 -41.95 1.49 -8.05
C LEU A 47 -42.62 0.14 -8.34
N ASN A 48 -41.89 -0.82 -8.92
CA ASN A 48 -42.39 -2.17 -9.17
C ASN A 48 -42.79 -2.91 -7.88
N GLY A 49 -42.11 -2.65 -6.78
CA GLY A 49 -42.44 -3.24 -5.47
C GLY A 49 -43.75 -2.70 -4.90
N ILE A 50 -44.05 -1.41 -5.15
CA ILE A 50 -45.29 -0.78 -4.72
C ILE A 50 -46.45 -1.24 -5.62
N GLU A 51 -46.29 -1.11 -6.93
CA GLU A 51 -47.36 -1.46 -7.91
C GLU A 51 -47.75 -2.95 -7.91
N LYS A 52 -46.74 -3.84 -7.80
CA LYS A 52 -46.94 -5.31 -7.87
C LYS A 52 -47.00 -5.98 -6.49
N GLY A 53 -46.91 -5.22 -5.38
CA GLY A 53 -46.90 -5.78 -4.03
C GLY A 53 -45.71 -6.70 -3.75
N GLN A 54 -44.63 -6.60 -4.53
CA GLN A 54 -43.49 -7.50 -4.42
C GLN A 54 -42.57 -7.09 -3.25
N ARG A 55 -42.24 -8.04 -2.39
CA ARG A 55 -41.24 -7.86 -1.37
C ARG A 55 -39.84 -7.77 -1.97
N LEU A 56 -38.92 -7.02 -1.29
CA LEU A 56 -37.52 -6.97 -1.66
C LEU A 56 -36.94 -8.40 -1.72
N ARG A 57 -36.38 -8.77 -2.84
CA ARG A 57 -35.71 -10.06 -3.05
C ARG A 57 -34.31 -9.82 -3.56
N PHE A 58 -33.38 -10.65 -3.11
CA PHE A 58 -32.03 -10.67 -3.68
C PHE A 58 -32.10 -11.20 -5.12
N THR A 59 -32.03 -10.29 -6.07
CA THR A 59 -32.00 -10.63 -7.49
C THR A 59 -30.67 -11.28 -7.88
N PRO A 60 -30.60 -12.08 -8.95
CA PRO A 60 -29.32 -12.62 -9.43
C PRO A 60 -28.28 -11.54 -9.71
N ARG A 61 -28.70 -10.38 -10.22
CA ARG A 61 -27.82 -9.21 -10.44
C ARG A 61 -27.19 -8.69 -9.14
N MET A 62 -27.98 -8.58 -8.07
CA MET A 62 -27.47 -8.16 -6.75
C MET A 62 -26.45 -9.15 -6.21
N LYS A 63 -26.67 -10.45 -6.38
CA LYS A 63 -25.72 -11.49 -5.95
C LYS A 63 -24.39 -11.37 -6.70
N VAL A 64 -24.43 -11.12 -8.01
CA VAL A 64 -23.21 -10.91 -8.82
C VAL A 64 -22.47 -9.67 -8.38
N TYR A 65 -23.16 -8.52 -8.20
CA TYR A 65 -22.50 -7.29 -7.73
C TYR A 65 -21.92 -7.44 -6.34
N LEU A 66 -22.61 -8.11 -5.43
CA LEU A 66 -22.12 -8.39 -4.10
C LEU A 66 -20.87 -9.30 -4.14
N GLY A 67 -20.88 -10.31 -5.00
CA GLY A 67 -19.72 -11.19 -5.22
C GLY A 67 -18.50 -10.43 -5.75
N ILE A 68 -18.70 -9.54 -6.73
CA ILE A 68 -17.62 -8.69 -7.27
C ILE A 68 -17.07 -7.75 -6.18
N LEU A 69 -17.95 -7.10 -5.43
CA LEU A 69 -17.55 -6.20 -4.36
C LEU A 69 -16.77 -6.92 -3.27
N PHE A 70 -17.23 -8.12 -2.89
CA PHE A 70 -16.54 -8.95 -1.91
C PHE A 70 -15.17 -9.42 -2.41
N GLY A 71 -15.09 -9.86 -3.67
CA GLY A 71 -13.83 -10.23 -4.32
C GLY A 71 -12.84 -9.07 -4.37
N LEU A 72 -13.31 -7.87 -4.73
CA LEU A 72 -12.49 -6.66 -4.71
C LEU A 72 -12.00 -6.30 -3.30
N GLY A 73 -12.86 -6.45 -2.29
CA GLY A 73 -12.51 -6.24 -0.89
C GLY A 73 -11.42 -7.20 -0.41
N ILE A 74 -11.51 -8.48 -0.78
CA ILE A 74 -10.47 -9.47 -0.48
C ILE A 74 -9.16 -9.09 -1.18
N ALA A 75 -9.19 -8.77 -2.47
CA ALA A 75 -8.01 -8.38 -3.22
C ALA A 75 -7.31 -7.16 -2.60
N LEU A 76 -8.09 -6.13 -2.23
CA LEU A 76 -7.57 -4.94 -1.56
C LEU A 76 -6.93 -5.28 -0.21
N SER A 77 -7.59 -6.12 0.58
CA SER A 77 -7.05 -6.58 1.87
C SER A 77 -5.73 -7.31 1.71
N LEU A 78 -5.63 -8.22 0.73
CA LEU A 78 -4.39 -8.94 0.44
C LEU A 78 -3.26 -7.99 0.02
N LEU A 79 -3.54 -6.96 -0.79
CA LEU A 79 -2.57 -5.95 -1.18
C LEU A 79 -2.07 -5.13 0.02
N ILE A 80 -2.96 -4.79 0.95
CA ILE A 80 -2.59 -4.04 2.17
C ILE A 80 -1.72 -4.91 3.08
N PHE A 81 -2.08 -6.16 3.31
CA PHE A 81 -1.32 -7.07 4.19
C PHE A 81 0.05 -7.47 3.61
N ASN A 82 0.20 -7.50 2.28
CA ASN A 82 1.47 -7.79 1.62
C ASN A 82 2.34 -6.55 1.36
N ARG A 83 1.95 -5.38 1.85
CA ARG A 83 2.72 -4.15 1.67
C ARG A 83 4.01 -4.20 2.47
N THR A 84 5.13 -3.84 1.83
CA THR A 84 6.43 -3.70 2.50
C THR A 84 6.48 -2.43 3.34
N ASP A 85 6.98 -2.55 4.56
CA ASP A 85 7.05 -1.46 5.54
C ASP A 85 8.14 -0.43 5.20
N VAL A 86 9.28 -0.90 4.68
CA VAL A 86 10.41 -0.06 4.29
C VAL A 86 10.76 -0.34 2.83
N GLU A 87 10.76 0.71 2.04
CA GLU A 87 11.21 0.66 0.64
C GLU A 87 12.68 1.11 0.57
N THR A 88 13.52 0.25 0.01
CA THR A 88 14.96 0.54 -0.10
C THR A 88 15.38 0.47 -1.55
N THR A 89 16.10 1.49 -1.99
CA THR A 89 16.72 1.56 -3.31
C THR A 89 18.21 1.74 -3.14
N LEU A 90 19.00 0.91 -3.82
CA LEU A 90 20.45 1.01 -3.88
C LEU A 90 20.86 1.35 -5.33
N LEU A 91 21.42 2.51 -5.51
CA LEU A 91 21.92 2.99 -6.79
C LEU A 91 23.43 3.12 -6.70
N ARG A 92 24.15 2.65 -7.70
CA ARG A 92 25.59 2.85 -7.75
C ARG A 92 25.90 4.34 -7.87
N ALA A 93 26.85 4.83 -7.07
CA ALA A 93 27.28 6.22 -7.16
C ALA A 93 27.88 6.52 -8.53
N PRO A 94 27.46 7.61 -9.20
CA PRO A 94 28.04 8.01 -10.49
C PRO A 94 29.51 8.45 -10.33
N GLY A 95 30.32 8.20 -11.34
CA GLY A 95 31.69 8.72 -11.43
C GLY A 95 32.82 7.74 -11.07
N ALA A 96 32.60 6.78 -10.18
CA ALA A 96 33.61 5.74 -9.87
C ALA A 96 33.15 4.36 -10.34
N LEU A 97 33.91 3.69 -11.19
CA LEU A 97 33.58 2.33 -11.62
C LEU A 97 33.81 1.35 -10.47
N PHE A 98 34.97 1.37 -9.89
CA PHE A 98 35.37 0.64 -8.68
C PHE A 98 36.64 1.28 -8.13
N GLN A 99 36.92 1.06 -6.85
CA GLN A 99 38.18 1.46 -6.21
C GLN A 99 38.89 0.20 -5.74
N GLN A 100 40.21 0.18 -5.89
CA GLN A 100 41.03 -0.89 -5.35
C GLN A 100 41.66 -0.41 -4.04
N THR A 101 41.41 -1.14 -2.97
CA THR A 101 42.03 -0.86 -1.66
C THR A 101 43.49 -1.33 -1.64
N PRO A 102 44.35 -0.77 -0.78
CA PRO A 102 45.73 -1.20 -0.64
C PRO A 102 45.89 -2.70 -0.33
N GLU A 103 44.86 -3.30 0.24
CA GLU A 103 44.79 -4.73 0.57
C GLU A 103 44.39 -5.63 -0.64
N GLY A 104 44.28 -5.07 -1.85
CA GLY A 104 43.91 -5.82 -3.03
C GLY A 104 42.41 -6.14 -3.16
N ARG A 105 41.58 -5.58 -2.28
CA ARG A 105 40.10 -5.71 -2.36
C ARG A 105 39.55 -4.69 -3.34
N ILE A 106 38.41 -5.02 -3.91
CA ILE A 106 37.65 -4.11 -4.75
C ILE A 106 36.46 -3.59 -4.00
N SER A 107 36.25 -2.28 -4.05
CA SER A 107 35.14 -1.59 -3.39
C SER A 107 34.27 -0.85 -4.39
N ASN A 108 32.98 -0.90 -4.19
CA ASN A 108 31.98 -0.12 -4.91
C ASN A 108 31.14 0.71 -3.95
N LEU A 109 30.93 1.96 -4.32
CA LEU A 109 30.12 2.90 -3.56
C LEU A 109 28.69 2.94 -4.14
N TYR A 110 27.72 2.80 -3.26
CA TYR A 110 26.29 2.89 -3.58
C TYR A 110 25.63 4.02 -2.80
N THR A 111 24.77 4.76 -3.43
CA THR A 111 23.83 5.66 -2.76
C THR A 111 22.62 4.84 -2.36
N MET A 112 22.27 4.90 -1.11
CA MET A 112 21.11 4.22 -0.53
C MET A 112 20.03 5.24 -0.23
N LYS A 113 18.81 4.93 -0.64
CA LYS A 113 17.61 5.67 -0.29
C LYS A 113 16.62 4.72 0.37
N MET A 114 16.21 5.05 1.58
CA MET A 114 15.23 4.26 2.34
C MET A 114 14.06 5.13 2.73
N PHE A 115 12.85 4.67 2.41
CA PHE A 115 11.60 5.32 2.80
C PHE A 115 10.84 4.42 3.78
N ASN A 116 10.66 4.91 4.99
CA ASN A 116 9.89 4.23 6.01
C ASN A 116 8.40 4.61 5.86
N LYS A 117 7.56 3.62 5.56
CA LYS A 117 6.11 3.80 5.38
C LYS A 117 5.33 3.62 6.68
N THR A 118 6.03 3.27 7.77
CA THR A 118 5.40 3.04 9.07
C THR A 118 5.31 4.32 9.91
N SER A 119 4.53 4.28 10.98
CA SER A 119 4.36 5.38 11.92
C SER A 119 5.39 5.41 13.06
N HIS A 120 6.39 4.53 13.04
CA HIS A 120 7.44 4.42 14.06
C HIS A 120 8.82 4.36 13.39
N ASP A 121 9.84 4.71 14.16
CA ASP A 121 11.21 4.65 13.70
C ASP A 121 11.67 3.20 13.55
N VAL A 122 12.38 2.90 12.47
CA VAL A 122 12.86 1.55 12.17
C VAL A 122 14.37 1.55 12.08
N GLN A 123 15.01 0.65 12.82
CA GLN A 123 16.44 0.34 12.67
C GLN A 123 16.60 -0.73 11.60
N VAL A 124 17.38 -0.41 10.58
CA VAL A 124 17.59 -1.28 9.43
C VAL A 124 19.02 -1.81 9.41
N GLU A 125 19.17 -3.08 9.15
CA GLU A 125 20.44 -3.77 8.95
C GLU A 125 20.53 -4.28 7.51
N LEU A 126 21.65 -4.05 6.86
CA LEU A 126 21.91 -4.53 5.50
C LEU A 126 22.81 -5.75 5.54
N ARG A 127 22.44 -6.81 4.83
CA ARG A 127 23.24 -8.03 4.70
C ARG A 127 23.35 -8.44 3.24
N LEU A 128 24.54 -8.92 2.85
CA LEU A 128 24.75 -9.53 1.53
C LEU A 128 24.18 -10.94 1.51
N GLU A 129 23.35 -11.23 0.52
CA GLU A 129 22.80 -12.57 0.31
C GLU A 129 23.45 -13.22 -0.91
N GLY A 130 24.11 -14.36 -0.70
CA GLY A 130 24.72 -15.13 -1.80
C GLY A 130 25.91 -14.44 -2.49
N PHE A 131 26.52 -13.47 -1.82
CA PHE A 131 27.71 -12.76 -2.31
C PHE A 131 28.72 -12.59 -1.16
N ASP A 132 29.95 -13.08 -1.37
CA ASP A 132 31.01 -12.99 -0.38
C ASP A 132 31.63 -11.60 -0.40
N GLY A 133 31.38 -10.82 0.63
CA GLY A 133 31.87 -9.46 0.75
C GLY A 133 31.51 -8.83 2.07
N THR A 134 32.04 -7.65 2.30
CA THR A 134 31.77 -6.83 3.47
C THR A 134 30.92 -5.63 3.07
N ILE A 135 29.87 -5.34 3.83
CA ILE A 135 29.04 -4.17 3.62
C ILE A 135 29.26 -3.19 4.78
N ARG A 136 29.55 -1.94 4.45
CA ARG A 136 29.72 -0.86 5.43
C ARG A 136 28.79 0.29 5.07
N VAL A 137 27.94 0.67 6.00
CA VAL A 137 27.09 1.86 5.85
C VAL A 137 27.87 3.07 6.31
N LEU A 138 27.97 4.07 5.45
CA LEU A 138 28.63 5.34 5.73
C LEU A 138 27.60 6.38 6.17
N GLY A 139 27.78 6.94 7.36
CA GLY A 139 26.86 7.92 7.95
C GLY A 139 25.72 7.28 8.77
N GLN A 140 24.66 8.06 9.00
CA GLN A 140 23.53 7.67 9.88
C GLN A 140 22.43 6.87 9.18
N GLY A 141 22.72 6.25 8.04
CA GLY A 141 21.72 5.66 7.13
C GLY A 141 20.97 4.42 7.63
N THR A 142 21.26 3.91 8.85
CA THR A 142 20.57 2.69 9.37
C THR A 142 19.34 3.00 10.22
N ALA A 143 19.23 4.21 10.77
CA ALA A 143 18.04 4.66 11.49
C ALA A 143 17.12 5.42 10.54
N VAL A 144 15.94 4.87 10.27
CA VAL A 144 14.97 5.46 9.34
C VAL A 144 13.77 5.97 10.14
N PRO A 145 13.65 7.30 10.32
CA PRO A 145 12.54 7.87 11.08
C PRO A 145 11.18 7.58 10.42
N ALA A 146 10.12 7.61 11.23
CA ALA A 146 8.76 7.40 10.78
C ALA A 146 8.38 8.33 9.62
N GLN A 147 7.81 7.76 8.57
CA GLN A 147 7.29 8.48 7.40
C GLN A 147 8.30 9.42 6.71
N LYS A 148 9.60 9.14 6.84
CA LYS A 148 10.67 9.95 6.24
C LYS A 148 11.52 9.15 5.27
N LEU A 149 12.12 9.89 4.34
CA LEU A 149 13.17 9.41 3.47
C LEU A 149 14.50 9.63 4.16
N THR A 150 15.32 8.58 4.21
CA THR A 150 16.71 8.64 4.69
C THR A 150 17.63 8.30 3.53
N GLU A 151 18.64 9.12 3.30
CA GLU A 151 19.68 8.89 2.32
C GLU A 151 20.99 8.58 3.03
N GLY A 152 21.73 7.66 2.48
CA GLY A 152 23.03 7.25 2.97
C GLY A 152 23.91 6.72 1.87
N SER A 153 25.15 6.40 2.21
CA SER A 153 26.08 5.74 1.31
C SER A 153 26.46 4.38 1.86
N VAL A 154 26.59 3.42 0.98
CA VAL A 154 26.99 2.05 1.32
C VAL A 154 28.22 1.68 0.52
N LEU A 155 29.27 1.28 1.21
CA LEU A 155 30.46 0.74 0.61
C LEU A 155 30.40 -0.78 0.69
N ILE A 156 30.54 -1.44 -0.45
CA ILE A 156 30.59 -2.90 -0.55
C ILE A 156 31.98 -3.28 -1.05
N GLU A 157 32.66 -4.11 -0.28
CA GLU A 157 34.01 -4.58 -0.57
C GLU A 157 34.01 -6.09 -0.76
N THR A 158 34.76 -6.57 -1.76
CA THR A 158 34.96 -8.00 -2.01
C THR A 158 36.36 -8.29 -2.51
N GLU A 159 36.78 -9.53 -2.42
CA GLU A 159 38.02 -9.98 -3.03
C GLU A 159 37.83 -10.28 -4.54
N VAL A 160 38.86 -10.06 -5.33
CA VAL A 160 38.83 -10.27 -6.77
C VAL A 160 38.37 -11.69 -7.14
N LYS A 161 38.76 -12.68 -6.34
CA LYS A 161 38.41 -14.09 -6.57
C LYS A 161 36.91 -14.42 -6.53
N ASN A 162 36.14 -13.57 -5.82
CA ASN A 162 34.68 -13.75 -5.67
C ASN A 162 33.89 -13.16 -6.84
N LEU A 163 34.55 -12.48 -7.75
CA LEU A 163 33.94 -11.86 -8.90
C LEU A 163 33.81 -12.85 -10.05
N LYS A 164 32.60 -12.99 -10.58
CA LYS A 164 32.32 -13.87 -11.74
C LYS A 164 32.59 -13.21 -13.10
N GLY A 165 33.05 -11.94 -13.10
CA GLY A 165 33.31 -11.17 -14.31
C GLY A 165 33.28 -9.66 -14.03
N PRO A 166 33.29 -8.82 -15.08
CA PRO A 166 33.27 -7.36 -14.95
C PRO A 166 32.03 -6.85 -14.22
N THR A 167 30.95 -7.60 -14.26
CA THR A 167 29.69 -7.31 -13.57
C THR A 167 29.19 -8.59 -12.90
N THR A 168 29.06 -8.55 -11.58
CA THR A 168 28.55 -9.69 -10.79
C THR A 168 27.24 -9.29 -10.14
N PRO A 169 26.12 -9.99 -10.44
CA PRO A 169 24.84 -9.71 -9.80
C PRO A 169 24.92 -10.07 -8.30
N MET A 170 24.38 -9.19 -7.46
CA MET A 170 24.30 -9.43 -6.02
C MET A 170 22.93 -9.01 -5.47
N VAL A 171 22.60 -9.55 -4.32
CA VAL A 171 21.37 -9.25 -3.59
C VAL A 171 21.74 -8.70 -2.22
N VAL A 172 21.16 -7.58 -1.88
CA VAL A 172 21.29 -6.99 -0.56
C VAL A 172 19.95 -7.17 0.16
N GLY A 173 19.95 -7.97 1.22
CA GLY A 173 18.83 -8.14 2.12
C GLY A 173 18.74 -6.98 3.11
N VAL A 174 17.56 -6.44 3.26
CA VAL A 174 17.23 -5.35 4.19
C VAL A 174 16.45 -5.94 5.35
N TYR A 175 17.00 -5.88 6.54
CA TYR A 175 16.44 -6.49 7.73
C TYR A 175 16.09 -5.44 8.77
N ALA A 176 15.02 -5.66 9.53
CA ALA A 176 14.72 -4.93 10.75
C ALA A 176 14.29 -5.91 11.83
N ASN A 177 14.85 -5.77 13.02
CA ASN A 177 14.60 -6.66 14.16
C ASN A 177 14.77 -8.16 13.80
N GLY A 178 15.73 -8.48 12.93
CA GLY A 178 15.98 -9.84 12.44
C GLY A 178 15.00 -10.35 11.37
N LYS A 179 13.95 -9.60 11.03
CA LYS A 179 12.98 -9.95 9.98
C LYS A 179 13.42 -9.32 8.64
N LEU A 180 13.38 -10.10 7.58
CA LEU A 180 13.61 -9.61 6.22
C LEU A 180 12.43 -8.72 5.79
N LEU A 181 12.74 -7.46 5.45
CA LEU A 181 11.77 -6.50 4.94
C LEU A 181 11.74 -6.45 3.41
N ASN A 182 12.94 -6.40 2.81
CA ASN A 182 13.07 -6.26 1.37
C ASN A 182 14.37 -6.89 0.86
N ARG A 183 14.40 -7.22 -0.44
CA ARG A 183 15.59 -7.66 -1.17
C ARG A 183 15.85 -6.73 -2.34
N VAL A 184 17.00 -6.09 -2.34
CA VAL A 184 17.42 -5.20 -3.41
C VAL A 184 18.43 -5.91 -4.31
N LYS A 185 18.05 -6.11 -5.55
CA LYS A 185 18.96 -6.65 -6.58
C LYS A 185 19.78 -5.51 -7.15
N THR A 186 21.11 -5.68 -7.14
CA THR A 186 22.04 -4.71 -7.70
C THR A 186 23.24 -5.47 -8.34
N VAL A 187 24.16 -4.73 -8.92
CA VAL A 187 25.30 -5.30 -9.65
C VAL A 187 26.58 -4.74 -9.08
N PHE A 188 27.51 -5.62 -8.76
CA PHE A 188 28.86 -5.26 -8.37
C PHE A 188 29.74 -5.18 -9.64
N VAL A 189 30.52 -4.09 -9.77
CA VAL A 189 31.40 -3.86 -10.91
C VAL A 189 32.84 -4.09 -10.47
N GLY A 190 33.52 -4.98 -11.15
CA GLY A 190 34.93 -5.29 -10.97
C GLY A 190 35.77 -4.93 -12.17
N PRO A 191 37.10 -5.15 -12.08
CA PRO A 191 38.00 -5.00 -13.23
C PRO A 191 37.59 -5.99 -14.31
N ARG A 192 37.76 -5.60 -15.56
CA ARG A 192 37.74 -6.55 -16.64
C ARG A 192 38.93 -7.51 -16.44
N ALA A 193 38.66 -8.82 -16.41
CA ALA A 193 39.76 -9.77 -16.48
C ALA A 193 40.54 -9.42 -17.73
N ASN A 194 41.75 -8.89 -17.54
CA ASN A 194 42.70 -8.81 -18.66
C ASN A 194 42.98 -10.26 -19.06
N THR A 195 42.42 -10.70 -20.15
CA THR A 195 42.96 -11.83 -20.89
C THR A 195 44.40 -11.46 -21.25
N PRO A 196 45.40 -12.28 -20.90
CA PRO A 196 46.79 -12.04 -21.20
C PRO A 196 47.01 -11.87 -22.70
#